data_3f6693925df0a5e9da85372da7d20b43
#
_entry.id   3f6693925df0a5e9da85372da7d20b43
#
_cell.length_a   1.000
_cell.length_b   1.000
_cell.length_c   1.000
_cell.angle_alpha   90.00
_cell.angle_beta   90.00
_cell.angle_gamma   90.00
#
_symmetry.space_group_name_H-M   'P 1'
#
loop_
_entity.id
_entity.type
_entity.pdbx_description
1 polymer ?
#
loop_
_entity_poly.entity_id
_entity_poly.type
_entity_poly.pdbx_seq_one_letter_code
_entity_poly.pdbx_strand_id
1 'polypeptide(L)' 'MKPILLLERYVDQDETVILPFNILNQYVVEVFLDDDNKTPVENVYVQGNKLYFRKFYDLHSYPTKVCIKYITKDF' A
#
# COMPACT_ATOMS: atom_id res chain seq x y z
N MET A 1 -8.49 14.08 15.77
CA MET A 1 -7.65 12.94 15.32
C MET A 1 -8.14 12.46 13.97
N LYS A 2 -7.22 12.29 13.03
CA LYS A 2 -7.58 11.78 11.71
C LYS A 2 -7.74 10.26 11.75
N PRO A 3 -8.73 9.71 11.06
CA PRO A 3 -8.91 8.27 11.03
C PRO A 3 -7.80 7.57 10.25
N ILE A 4 -7.53 6.34 10.65
CA ILE A 4 -6.63 5.47 9.91
C ILE A 4 -7.47 4.65 8.95
N LEU A 5 -7.14 4.71 7.67
CA LEU A 5 -7.83 3.96 6.64
C LEU A 5 -7.09 2.66 6.36
N LEU A 6 -7.86 1.61 6.14
CA LEU A 6 -7.32 0.28 5.89
C LEU A 6 -7.95 -0.27 4.62
N LEU A 7 -7.12 -0.70 3.68
CA LEU A 7 -7.56 -1.23 2.41
C LEU A 7 -6.83 -2.52 2.10
N GLU A 8 -7.54 -3.46 1.47
CA GLU A 8 -6.94 -4.68 0.96
C GLU A 8 -7.04 -4.66 -0.56
N ARG A 9 -5.94 -4.99 -1.23
CA ARG A 9 -5.87 -5.00 -2.69
C ARG A 9 -5.01 -6.14 -3.17
N TYR A 10 -5.35 -6.67 -4.35
CA TYR A 10 -4.45 -7.55 -5.08
C TYR A 10 -3.62 -6.68 -6.01
N VAL A 11 -2.31 -6.80 -5.92
CA VAL A 11 -1.38 -6.00 -6.73
C VAL A 11 -0.47 -6.89 -7.54
N ASP A 12 -0.20 -6.46 -8.77
CA ASP A 12 0.76 -7.08 -9.66
C ASP A 12 2.09 -6.33 -9.60
N GLN A 13 3.12 -6.88 -10.26
CA GLN A 13 4.41 -6.20 -10.37
C GLN A 13 4.23 -4.89 -11.13
N ASP A 14 4.92 -3.86 -10.68
CA ASP A 14 4.94 -2.55 -11.33
C ASP A 14 3.55 -1.94 -11.51
N GLU A 15 2.63 -2.31 -10.65
CA GLU A 15 1.28 -1.77 -10.69
C GLU A 15 1.19 -0.49 -9.87
N THR A 16 0.38 0.46 -10.35
CA THR A 16 0.04 1.65 -9.59
C THR A 16 -1.37 1.48 -9.03
N VAL A 17 -1.50 1.55 -7.71
CA VAL A 17 -2.80 1.49 -7.04
C VAL A 17 -3.25 2.91 -6.74
N ILE A 18 -4.47 3.25 -7.15
CA ILE A 18 -5.07 4.55 -6.87
C ILE A 18 -5.98 4.40 -5.66
N LEU A 19 -5.67 5.15 -4.61
CA LEU A 19 -6.45 5.12 -3.38
C LEU A 19 -7.64 6.07 -3.47
N PRO A 20 -8.72 5.78 -2.72
CA PRO A 20 -9.92 6.63 -2.79
C PRO A 20 -9.72 8.02 -2.19
N PHE A 21 -8.75 8.19 -1.30
CA PHE A 21 -8.48 9.46 -0.64
C PHE A 21 -7.00 9.79 -0.69
N ASN A 22 -6.67 11.07 -0.69
CA ASN A 22 -5.27 11.50 -0.72
C ASN A 22 -4.55 11.15 0.57
N ILE A 23 -3.31 10.72 0.43
CA ILE A 23 -2.44 10.36 1.56
C ILE A 23 -1.94 11.66 2.21
N LEU A 24 -1.95 11.70 3.54
CA LEU A 24 -1.49 12.88 4.28
C LEU A 24 -0.02 13.19 3.94
N ASN A 25 0.85 12.19 4.07
CA ASN A 25 2.24 12.28 3.65
C ASN A 25 2.83 10.86 3.57
N GLN A 26 4.03 10.76 3.04
CA GLN A 26 4.67 9.45 2.81
C GLN A 26 5.02 8.69 4.09
N TYR A 27 5.08 9.37 5.23
CA TYR A 27 5.48 8.75 6.49
C TYR A 27 4.33 8.06 7.23
N VAL A 28 3.10 8.29 6.81
CA VAL A 28 1.93 7.70 7.46
C VAL A 28 1.28 6.62 6.61
N VAL A 29 2.05 6.02 5.73
CA VAL A 29 1.60 4.91 4.88
C VAL A 29 2.37 3.66 5.27
N GLU A 30 1.64 2.59 5.53
CA GLU A 30 2.23 1.29 5.80
C GLU A 30 1.59 0.28 4.85
N VAL A 31 2.41 -0.54 4.23
CA VAL A 31 1.94 -1.58 3.32
C VAL A 31 2.52 -2.92 3.77
N PHE A 32 1.65 -3.89 3.94
CA PHE A 32 2.04 -5.23 4.38
C PHE A 32 1.52 -6.27 3.41
N LEU A 33 2.24 -7.37 3.29
CA LEU A 33 1.70 -8.56 2.66
C LEU A 33 0.61 -9.11 3.58
N ASP A 34 -0.47 -9.59 2.97
CA ASP A 34 -1.55 -10.23 3.75
C ASP A 34 -1.17 -11.68 4.02
N ASP A 35 -0.14 -11.85 4.82
CA ASP A 35 0.31 -13.16 5.29
C ASP A 35 0.27 -13.22 6.81
N ASP A 36 0.60 -14.37 7.37
CA ASP A 36 0.52 -14.59 8.82
C ASP A 36 1.46 -13.67 9.59
N ASN A 37 2.57 -13.29 8.98
CA ASN A 37 3.60 -12.48 9.62
C ASN A 37 3.41 -10.99 9.38
N LYS A 38 2.47 -10.59 8.51
CA LYS A 38 2.27 -9.20 8.10
C LYS A 38 3.57 -8.58 7.65
N THR A 39 4.23 -9.24 6.72
CA THR A 39 5.54 -8.84 6.20
C THR A 39 5.45 -7.47 5.53
N PRO A 40 6.27 -6.49 5.94
CA PRO A 40 6.25 -5.17 5.32
C PRO A 40 6.69 -5.21 3.86
N VAL A 41 6.05 -4.39 3.03
CA VAL A 41 6.43 -4.19 1.63
C VAL A 41 7.20 -2.88 1.54
N GLU A 42 8.45 -2.94 1.10
CA GLU A 42 9.34 -1.78 1.14
C GLU A 42 9.45 -1.02 -0.17
N ASN A 43 9.25 -1.69 -1.30
CA ASN A 43 9.45 -1.07 -2.61
C ASN A 43 8.18 -0.40 -3.12
N VAL A 44 7.65 0.53 -2.34
CA VAL A 44 6.44 1.26 -2.68
C VAL A 44 6.74 2.74 -2.72
N TYR A 45 6.39 3.39 -3.83
CA TYR A 45 6.51 4.83 -3.97
C TYR A 45 5.17 5.49 -3.76
N VAL A 46 5.14 6.53 -2.96
CA VAL A 46 3.92 7.24 -2.58
C VAL A 46 3.89 8.59 -3.29
N GLN A 47 2.78 8.88 -3.96
CA GLN A 47 2.58 10.19 -4.59
C GLN A 47 1.09 10.54 -4.59
N GLY A 48 0.71 11.51 -3.75
CA GLY A 48 -0.67 11.93 -3.65
C GLY A 48 -1.59 10.82 -3.16
N ASN A 49 -2.44 10.31 -4.03
CA ASN A 49 -3.30 9.17 -3.74
C ASN A 49 -2.85 7.90 -4.47
N LYS A 50 -1.62 7.89 -4.97
CA LYS A 50 -1.10 6.78 -5.76
C LYS A 50 0.00 6.06 -5.02
N LEU A 51 -0.03 4.73 -5.07
CA LEU A 51 1.02 3.85 -4.60
C LEU A 51 1.57 3.08 -5.78
N TYR A 52 2.82 3.29 -6.11
CA TYR A 52 3.48 2.54 -7.17
C TYR A 52 4.25 1.39 -6.54
N PHE A 53 3.87 0.17 -6.89
CA PHE A 53 4.48 -1.05 -6.37
C PHE A 53 5.54 -1.51 -7.36
N ARG A 54 6.79 -1.26 -7.00
CA ARG A 54 7.90 -1.81 -7.77
C ARG A 54 7.90 -3.32 -7.64
N LYS A 55 8.68 -3.95 -8.50
CA LYS A 55 8.83 -5.39 -8.53
C LYS A 55 9.06 -5.95 -7.13
N PHE A 56 8.13 -6.79 -6.67
CA PHE A 56 8.33 -7.57 -5.47
C PHE A 56 9.40 -8.62 -5.71
N TYR A 57 9.98 -9.11 -4.65
CA TYR A 57 10.93 -10.19 -4.75
C TYR A 57 10.25 -11.48 -5.22
N ASP A 58 11.03 -12.39 -5.77
CA ASP A 58 10.55 -13.59 -6.44
C ASP A 58 9.85 -14.61 -5.55
N LEU A 59 9.61 -14.27 -4.29
CA LEU A 59 9.05 -15.20 -3.32
C LEU A 59 7.53 -15.30 -3.36
N HIS A 60 6.87 -14.45 -4.15
CA HIS A 60 5.41 -14.37 -4.14
C HIS A 60 4.85 -14.54 -5.54
N SER A 61 3.73 -15.25 -5.61
CA SER A 61 2.97 -15.33 -6.86
C SER A 61 2.16 -14.06 -7.05
N TYR A 62 1.99 -13.64 -8.28
CA TYR A 62 1.21 -12.46 -8.62
C TYR A 62 -0.13 -12.85 -9.22
N PRO A 63 -1.16 -12.05 -8.99
CA PRO A 63 -1.20 -10.88 -8.10
C PRO A 63 -1.09 -11.27 -6.62
N THR A 64 -0.51 -10.39 -5.84
CA THR A 64 -0.30 -10.60 -4.42
C THR A 64 -1.24 -9.72 -3.61
N LYS A 65 -1.88 -10.28 -2.59
CA LYS A 65 -2.76 -9.50 -1.73
C LYS A 65 -1.93 -8.70 -0.73
N VAL A 66 -2.20 -7.41 -0.67
CA VAL A 66 -1.54 -6.51 0.28
C VAL A 66 -2.57 -5.77 1.11
N CYS A 67 -2.14 -5.36 2.29
CA CYS A 67 -2.93 -4.54 3.21
C CYS A 67 -2.29 -3.16 3.27
N ILE A 68 -3.05 -2.13 2.93
CA ILE A 68 -2.58 -0.75 2.90
C ILE A 68 -3.24 0.02 4.04
N LYS A 69 -2.41 0.62 4.88
CA LYS A 69 -2.86 1.37 6.04
C LYS A 69 -2.31 2.78 5.94
N TYR A 70 -3.17 3.78 5.98
CA TYR A 70 -2.70 5.15 5.82
C TYR A 70 -3.62 6.16 6.49
N ILE A 71 -3.08 7.37 6.68
CA ILE A 71 -3.85 8.52 7.17
C ILE A 71 -4.07 9.45 5.99
N THR A 72 -5.33 9.86 5.80
CA THR A 72 -5.68 10.77 4.71
C THR A 72 -5.68 12.22 5.19
N LYS A 73 -5.40 13.14 4.25
CA LYS A 73 -5.54 14.57 4.52
C LYS A 73 -6.95 15.10 4.20
N ASP A 74 -7.83 14.25 3.66
CA ASP A 74 -9.14 14.66 3.18
C ASP A 74 -10.22 14.68 4.27
N PHE A 75 -9.89 14.28 5.46
CA PHE A 75 -10.84 14.32 6.57
C PHE A 75 -10.40 15.27 7.68
#